data_998eb86e5ffe45004993f77dbbccb358
#
_entry.id   998eb86e5ffe45004993f77dbbccb358
#
_cell.length_a   1.000
_cell.length_b   1.000
_cell.length_c   1.000
_cell.angle_alpha   90.00
_cell.angle_beta   90.00
_cell.angle_gamma   90.00
#
_symmetry.space_group_name_H-M   'P 1'
#
loop_
_entity.id
_entity.type
_entity.pdbx_description
1 polymer ?
#
loop_
_entity_poly.entity_id
_entity_poly.type
_entity_poly.pdbx_seq_one_letter_code
_entity_poly.pdbx_strand_id
1 'polypeptide(L)'
;MYIREISQGEEILEKFVVKGGRRLHGEVEISGAKNAAVGIIPAVILSDEPCILENVPDISDVSISLRILYEMGAGVQTIARNTFRIDPSGIMNFCVPYESARQMRASYYFLGALLGKFNKARVSMPGGCPLGDRPIDQHLKAFSALGAACSIDHGMVDVTADSLNGSQIYLDVVSVGATMNAMLAAVKAKGLSIIENAAKEPHIVDLANFLNSMGADIMGAGTDVIKIRGVDCLKGTTYSVIPDQIEAGTFMVAAAATGGDILVKNIIPKHLEPITNKLEKIGVNVEEFDDSVRIWVDGPLVKTNIKTMPHPGFPTDMQPQMATLLTLAEGTSIITEGVWEQRFRYVDELRRMGADISVDGKVAVIEGTGHLQGAPVKACDLRAGAALIIAGLAAAGVTEVEDIHHIERGYDNLDRKLQLLGADIVKKSFPGASVKKACLLYTSPSPRDKRQS
;
A
#
# COMPACT_ATOMS: atom_id res chain seq x y z
N MET A 1 1.64 -20.50 14.27
CA MET A 1 2.31 -19.75 13.19
C MET A 1 2.99 -20.77 12.29
N TYR A 2 2.40 -21.12 11.15
CA TYR A 2 3.07 -21.95 10.15
C TYR A 2 4.04 -21.02 9.41
N ILE A 3 5.30 -21.03 9.84
CA ILE A 3 6.40 -20.51 9.01
C ILE A 3 6.48 -21.49 7.83
N ARG A 4 6.07 -21.10 6.63
CA ARG A 4 6.44 -21.82 5.42
C ARG A 4 7.96 -21.75 5.33
N GLU A 5 8.63 -22.85 5.63
CA GLU A 5 10.02 -23.06 5.25
C GLU A 5 10.09 -22.93 3.74
N ILE A 6 10.79 -21.90 3.27
CA ILE A 6 11.17 -21.80 1.86
C ILE A 6 12.27 -22.83 1.68
N SER A 7 11.88 -24.03 1.28
CA SER A 7 12.83 -25.01 0.75
C SER A 7 13.52 -24.38 -0.47
N GLN A 8 14.83 -24.53 -0.58
CA GLN A 8 15.59 -24.27 -1.80
C GLN A 8 15.10 -25.27 -2.87
N GLY A 9 14.02 -24.96 -3.56
CA GLY A 9 13.38 -25.74 -4.60
C GLY A 9 12.72 -24.79 -5.57
N GLU A 10 12.64 -25.14 -6.81
CA GLU A 10 12.10 -24.46 -7.98
C GLU A 10 11.19 -23.28 -7.68
N GLU A 11 11.51 -22.11 -8.21
CA GLU A 11 10.74 -20.88 -8.04
C GLU A 11 9.30 -21.13 -8.53
N ILE A 12 8.34 -21.23 -7.60
CA ILE A 12 6.93 -21.42 -7.96
C ILE A 12 6.40 -20.06 -8.39
N LEU A 13 6.07 -19.92 -9.65
CA LEU A 13 5.39 -18.75 -10.18
C LEU A 13 3.88 -18.90 -10.01
N GLU A 14 3.21 -17.84 -9.63
CA GLU A 14 1.77 -17.80 -9.45
C GLU A 14 1.15 -16.73 -10.34
N LYS A 15 -0.04 -17.00 -10.87
CA LYS A 15 -0.84 -16.04 -11.64
C LYS A 15 -2.32 -16.16 -11.31
N PHE A 16 -3.04 -15.07 -11.50
CA PHE A 16 -4.50 -15.13 -11.57
C PHE A 16 -4.94 -15.37 -13.01
N VAL A 17 -5.90 -16.27 -13.18
CA VAL A 17 -6.60 -16.51 -14.44
C VAL A 17 -8.03 -16.03 -14.25
N VAL A 18 -8.41 -14.99 -14.99
CA VAL A 18 -9.70 -14.31 -14.91
C VAL A 18 -10.47 -14.53 -16.20
N LYS A 19 -11.65 -15.08 -16.10
CA LYS A 19 -12.60 -15.18 -17.23
C LYS A 19 -13.64 -14.09 -17.07
N GLY A 20 -13.60 -13.09 -17.95
CA GLY A 20 -14.45 -11.93 -17.87
C GLY A 20 -15.89 -12.15 -18.35
N GLY A 21 -16.68 -11.08 -18.32
CA GLY A 21 -18.06 -11.05 -18.82
C GLY A 21 -19.13 -11.48 -17.81
N ARG A 22 -18.77 -11.73 -16.54
CA ARG A 22 -19.76 -11.97 -15.47
C ARG A 22 -19.97 -10.68 -14.66
N ARG A 23 -21.24 -10.35 -14.41
CA ARG A 23 -21.62 -9.27 -13.49
C ARG A 23 -21.38 -9.71 -12.06
N LEU A 24 -20.78 -8.82 -11.26
CA LEU A 24 -20.58 -9.07 -9.84
C LEU A 24 -21.88 -8.79 -9.06
N HIS A 25 -22.25 -9.67 -8.12
CA HIS A 25 -23.42 -9.54 -7.27
C HIS A 25 -23.14 -10.05 -5.86
N GLY A 26 -23.83 -9.49 -4.88
CA GLY A 26 -23.76 -9.93 -3.49
C GLY A 26 -23.11 -8.93 -2.56
N GLU A 27 -22.52 -9.43 -1.49
CA GLU A 27 -21.93 -8.61 -0.43
C GLU A 27 -20.45 -8.95 -0.26
N VAL A 28 -19.65 -7.93 0.02
CA VAL A 28 -18.23 -8.08 0.35
C VAL A 28 -17.88 -7.32 1.62
N GLU A 29 -17.17 -7.97 2.53
CA GLU A 29 -16.66 -7.36 3.74
C GLU A 29 -15.22 -6.90 3.53
N ILE A 30 -14.95 -5.63 3.88
CA ILE A 30 -13.65 -5.00 3.69
C ILE A 30 -12.74 -5.31 4.88
N SER A 31 -11.50 -5.64 4.59
CA SER A 31 -10.45 -5.92 5.56
C SER A 31 -9.87 -4.63 6.14
N GLY A 32 -9.08 -4.77 7.20
CA GLY A 32 -8.34 -3.66 7.78
C GLY A 32 -7.39 -2.98 6.80
N ALA A 33 -7.21 -1.68 6.97
CA ALA A 33 -6.43 -0.85 6.07
C ALA A 33 -4.94 -1.21 6.10
N LYS A 34 -4.40 -1.63 4.95
CA LYS A 34 -2.97 -1.86 4.79
C LYS A 34 -2.13 -0.69 5.29
N ASN A 35 -2.45 0.52 4.82
CA ASN A 35 -1.65 1.72 5.10
C ASN A 35 -1.70 2.12 6.58
N ALA A 36 -2.75 1.76 7.31
CA ALA A 36 -2.83 1.92 8.76
C ALA A 36 -2.01 0.83 9.48
N ALA A 37 -2.22 -0.44 9.13
CA ALA A 37 -1.57 -1.57 9.78
C ALA A 37 -0.03 -1.48 9.75
N VAL A 38 0.57 -1.10 8.59
CA VAL A 38 2.03 -0.98 8.47
C VAL A 38 2.64 0.18 9.28
N GLY A 39 1.83 1.13 9.74
CA GLY A 39 2.26 2.18 10.67
C GLY A 39 2.00 1.82 12.14
N ILE A 40 0.86 1.18 12.42
CA ILE A 40 0.43 0.79 13.77
C ILE A 40 1.29 -0.36 14.32
N ILE A 41 1.64 -1.36 13.49
CA ILE A 41 2.44 -2.50 13.93
C ILE A 41 3.81 -2.06 14.49
N PRO A 42 4.63 -1.22 13.81
CA PRO A 42 5.85 -0.69 14.40
C PRO A 42 5.61 0.19 15.63
N ALA A 43 4.47 0.90 15.71
CA ALA A 43 4.15 1.77 16.84
C ALA A 43 4.01 1.01 18.16
N VAL A 44 3.72 -0.30 18.14
CA VAL A 44 3.67 -1.15 19.33
C VAL A 44 5.01 -1.16 20.09
N ILE A 45 6.14 -0.94 19.41
CA ILE A 45 7.47 -0.84 20.04
C ILE A 45 7.51 0.25 21.14
N LEU A 46 6.72 1.30 20.98
CA LEU A 46 6.66 2.42 21.92
C LEU A 46 6.00 2.07 23.25
N SER A 47 5.20 0.99 23.30
CA SER A 47 4.58 0.49 24.52
C SER A 47 5.60 -0.21 25.43
N ASP A 48 5.29 -0.22 26.72
CA ASP A 48 5.97 -1.03 27.75
C ASP A 48 5.15 -2.29 28.11
N GLU A 49 3.95 -2.44 27.54
CA GLU A 49 3.00 -3.52 27.80
C GLU A 49 2.50 -4.14 26.49
N PRO A 50 1.98 -5.37 26.52
CA PRO A 50 1.42 -6.01 25.34
C PRO A 50 0.22 -5.26 24.75
N CYS A 51 0.18 -5.17 23.41
CA CYS A 51 -0.96 -4.65 22.67
C CYS A 51 -1.70 -5.79 21.95
N ILE A 52 -3.01 -5.62 21.80
CA ILE A 52 -3.85 -6.47 20.96
C ILE A 52 -4.30 -5.63 19.76
N LEU A 53 -3.95 -6.08 18.56
CA LEU A 53 -4.37 -5.46 17.32
C LEU A 53 -5.41 -6.34 16.64
N GLU A 54 -6.59 -5.76 16.38
CA GLU A 54 -7.73 -6.39 15.70
C GLU A 54 -7.88 -5.85 14.28
N ASN A 55 -8.64 -6.55 13.45
CA ASN A 55 -8.87 -6.20 12.05
C ASN A 55 -7.57 -5.96 11.25
N VAL A 56 -6.51 -6.70 11.58
CA VAL A 56 -5.23 -6.62 10.85
C VAL A 56 -5.34 -7.47 9.58
N PRO A 57 -5.13 -6.90 8.36
CA PRO A 57 -5.33 -7.64 7.11
C PRO A 57 -4.28 -8.75 6.92
N ASP A 58 -4.71 -9.87 6.33
CA ASP A 58 -3.82 -11.00 5.98
C ASP A 58 -3.11 -10.73 4.64
N ILE A 59 -2.06 -9.93 4.71
CA ILE A 59 -1.25 -9.48 3.57
C ILE A 59 0.25 -9.63 3.84
N SER A 60 1.06 -9.74 2.80
CA SER A 60 2.50 -10.02 2.98
C SER A 60 3.25 -8.87 3.68
N ASP A 61 2.89 -7.59 3.46
CA ASP A 61 3.52 -6.47 4.16
C ASP A 61 3.27 -6.52 5.69
N VAL A 62 2.09 -6.99 6.13
CA VAL A 62 1.80 -7.23 7.57
C VAL A 62 2.62 -8.39 8.09
N SER A 63 2.66 -9.52 7.38
CA SER A 63 3.45 -10.70 7.78
C SER A 63 4.93 -10.36 7.93
N ILE A 64 5.49 -9.52 7.04
CA ILE A 64 6.87 -9.03 7.14
C ILE A 64 7.04 -8.13 8.37
N SER A 65 6.11 -7.20 8.64
CA SER A 65 6.18 -6.31 9.82
C SER A 65 6.16 -7.11 11.13
N LEU A 66 5.27 -8.10 11.23
CA LEU A 66 5.18 -8.98 12.41
C LEU A 66 6.44 -9.84 12.57
N ARG A 67 7.01 -10.33 11.46
CA ARG A 67 8.28 -11.06 11.47
C ARG A 67 9.44 -10.18 11.93
N ILE A 68 9.53 -8.93 11.48
CA ILE A 68 10.54 -7.98 11.95
C ILE A 68 10.44 -7.82 13.47
N LEU A 69 9.25 -7.59 14.01
CA LEU A 69 9.05 -7.50 15.47
C LEU A 69 9.50 -8.77 16.20
N TYR A 70 9.14 -9.95 15.67
CA TYR A 70 9.55 -11.23 16.23
C TYR A 70 11.07 -11.43 16.22
N GLU A 71 11.73 -11.13 15.09
CA GLU A 71 13.19 -11.20 14.93
C GLU A 71 13.92 -10.21 15.86
N MET A 72 13.28 -9.09 16.20
CA MET A 72 13.81 -8.11 17.17
C MET A 72 13.58 -8.52 18.62
N GLY A 73 12.82 -9.59 18.89
CA GLY A 73 12.59 -10.14 20.22
C GLY A 73 11.18 -9.93 20.79
N ALA A 74 10.25 -9.34 20.04
CA ALA A 74 8.87 -9.23 20.49
C ALA A 74 8.17 -10.60 20.57
N GLY A 75 7.31 -10.79 21.56
CA GLY A 75 6.35 -11.87 21.58
C GLY A 75 5.19 -11.61 20.61
N VAL A 76 5.07 -12.39 19.54
CA VAL A 76 3.99 -12.24 18.56
C VAL A 76 3.10 -13.47 18.56
N GLN A 77 1.82 -13.32 18.86
CA GLN A 77 0.84 -14.40 18.95
C GLN A 77 -0.42 -14.06 18.15
N THR A 78 -0.85 -14.97 17.28
CA THR A 78 -2.17 -14.91 16.65
C THR A 78 -3.19 -15.45 17.64
N ILE A 79 -4.14 -14.62 18.09
CA ILE A 79 -5.16 -15.02 19.09
C ILE A 79 -6.54 -15.28 18.46
N ALA A 80 -6.81 -14.66 17.31
CA ALA A 80 -7.96 -14.94 16.48
C ALA A 80 -7.63 -14.61 15.00
N ARG A 81 -8.56 -14.88 14.10
CA ARG A 81 -8.41 -14.44 12.71
C ARG A 81 -8.21 -12.92 12.67
N ASN A 82 -7.20 -12.45 11.97
CA ASN A 82 -6.87 -11.02 11.81
C ASN A 82 -6.66 -10.29 13.16
N THR A 83 -6.31 -11.04 14.25
CA THR A 83 -6.09 -10.50 15.59
C THR A 83 -4.79 -11.02 16.18
N PHE A 84 -3.92 -10.09 16.58
CA PHE A 84 -2.58 -10.38 17.07
C PHE A 84 -2.36 -9.76 18.46
N ARG A 85 -1.78 -10.55 19.36
CA ARG A 85 -1.20 -10.04 20.61
C ARG A 85 0.29 -9.86 20.40
N ILE A 86 0.79 -8.65 20.61
CA ILE A 86 2.19 -8.28 20.41
C ILE A 86 2.73 -7.76 21.73
N ASP A 87 3.77 -8.42 22.24
CA ASP A 87 4.47 -8.05 23.48
C ASP A 87 5.84 -7.50 23.13
N PRO A 88 6.06 -6.17 23.21
CA PRO A 88 7.32 -5.54 22.81
C PRO A 88 8.42 -5.63 23.88
N SER A 89 8.15 -6.18 25.09
CA SER A 89 9.06 -6.16 26.22
C SER A 89 10.39 -6.87 25.97
N GLY A 90 10.44 -7.81 25.04
CA GLY A 90 11.66 -8.52 24.65
C GLY A 90 12.54 -7.79 23.62
N ILE A 91 12.09 -6.64 23.09
CA ILE A 91 12.88 -5.86 22.12
C ILE A 91 13.97 -5.08 22.87
N MET A 92 15.24 -5.49 22.67
CA MET A 92 16.40 -4.93 23.38
C MET A 92 17.37 -4.20 22.44
N ASN A 93 17.09 -4.10 21.14
CA ASN A 93 17.96 -3.50 20.16
C ASN A 93 17.20 -2.52 19.25
N PHE A 94 17.95 -1.64 18.61
CA PHE A 94 17.45 -0.57 17.75
C PHE A 94 17.77 -0.80 16.25
N CYS A 95 18.25 -1.99 15.88
CA CYS A 95 18.60 -2.34 14.51
C CYS A 95 17.57 -3.30 13.93
N VAL A 96 16.92 -2.90 12.85
CA VAL A 96 15.97 -3.76 12.12
C VAL A 96 16.76 -4.77 11.26
N PRO A 97 16.39 -6.07 11.27
CA PRO A 97 17.04 -7.09 10.45
C PRO A 97 17.02 -6.73 8.96
N TYR A 98 18.21 -6.70 8.35
CA TYR A 98 18.41 -6.21 6.99
C TYR A 98 17.57 -6.95 5.95
N GLU A 99 17.59 -8.30 5.98
CA GLU A 99 16.90 -9.13 5.00
C GLU A 99 15.38 -8.98 5.06
N SER A 100 14.81 -8.78 6.25
CA SER A 100 13.38 -8.53 6.42
C SER A 100 13.00 -7.10 6.04
N ALA A 101 13.81 -6.11 6.43
CA ALA A 101 13.53 -4.69 6.15
C ALA A 101 13.49 -4.37 4.65
N ARG A 102 14.42 -4.93 3.85
CA ARG A 102 14.49 -4.67 2.41
C ARG A 102 13.31 -5.24 1.61
N GLN A 103 12.58 -6.22 2.15
CA GLN A 103 11.42 -6.83 1.49
C GLN A 103 10.18 -5.92 1.50
N MET A 104 10.13 -4.98 2.43
CA MET A 104 8.98 -4.10 2.62
C MET A 104 9.40 -2.64 2.66
N ARG A 105 8.79 -1.82 1.79
CA ARG A 105 9.09 -0.39 1.79
C ARG A 105 8.73 0.30 3.10
N ALA A 106 7.59 -0.08 3.72
CA ALA A 106 7.12 0.52 4.96
C ALA A 106 8.02 0.22 6.18
N SER A 107 9.12 -0.55 6.02
CA SER A 107 10.12 -0.78 7.07
C SER A 107 10.70 0.52 7.65
N TYR A 108 10.68 1.63 6.91
CA TYR A 108 11.14 2.92 7.42
C TYR A 108 10.27 3.47 8.58
N TYR A 109 9.05 2.96 8.82
CA TYR A 109 8.27 3.35 10.00
C TYR A 109 8.90 2.87 11.31
N PHE A 110 9.69 1.82 11.25
CA PHE A 110 10.51 1.39 12.39
C PHE A 110 11.51 2.46 12.83
N LEU A 111 11.96 3.37 11.94
CA LEU A 111 12.85 4.48 12.32
C LEU A 111 12.24 5.35 13.42
N GLY A 112 11.01 5.83 13.20
CA GLY A 112 10.33 6.70 14.17
C GLY A 112 10.02 5.99 15.49
N ALA A 113 9.54 4.73 15.41
CA ALA A 113 9.19 3.93 16.57
C ALA A 113 10.44 3.61 17.44
N LEU A 114 11.51 3.16 16.80
CA LEU A 114 12.77 2.85 17.51
C LEU A 114 13.46 4.09 18.07
N LEU A 115 13.46 5.18 17.29
CA LEU A 115 13.99 6.47 17.75
C LEU A 115 13.23 6.97 18.99
N GLY A 116 11.89 6.88 18.97
CA GLY A 116 11.07 7.23 20.13
C GLY A 116 11.34 6.34 21.35
N LYS A 117 11.57 5.02 21.16
CA LYS A 117 11.80 4.08 22.25
C LYS A 117 13.22 4.13 22.80
N PHE A 118 14.23 4.15 21.93
CA PHE A 118 15.63 3.93 22.29
C PHE A 118 16.52 5.15 22.09
N ASN A 119 16.00 6.26 21.58
CA ASN A 119 16.76 7.39 21.06
C ASN A 119 17.77 7.00 19.95
N LYS A 120 17.61 5.84 19.37
CA LYS A 120 18.45 5.26 18.32
C LYS A 120 17.62 4.39 17.41
N ALA A 121 17.89 4.46 16.10
CA ALA A 121 17.29 3.58 15.12
C ALA A 121 18.28 3.30 13.99
N ARG A 122 18.33 2.07 13.50
CA ARG A 122 19.09 1.66 12.32
C ARG A 122 18.24 0.77 11.44
N VAL A 123 17.96 1.25 10.24
CA VAL A 123 17.10 0.54 9.26
C VAL A 123 17.72 0.62 7.88
N SER A 124 17.65 -0.45 7.10
CA SER A 124 18.10 -0.39 5.70
C SER A 124 17.28 0.61 4.90
N MET A 125 17.92 1.26 3.92
CA MET A 125 17.18 2.04 2.93
C MET A 125 16.04 1.18 2.36
N PRO A 126 14.83 1.74 2.29
CA PRO A 126 13.66 0.96 1.88
C PRO A 126 13.82 0.41 0.46
N GLY A 127 13.56 -0.86 0.29
CA GLY A 127 13.49 -1.53 -1.01
C GLY A 127 12.43 -0.88 -1.91
N GLY A 128 12.65 -0.86 -3.22
CA GLY A 128 11.83 -0.11 -4.15
C GLY A 128 10.56 -0.81 -4.61
N CYS A 129 9.45 -0.07 -4.66
CA CYS A 129 8.44 -0.24 -5.69
C CYS A 129 8.77 0.75 -6.82
N PRO A 130 8.67 0.37 -8.10
CA PRO A 130 9.16 1.17 -9.23
C PRO A 130 8.27 2.37 -9.60
N LEU A 131 7.69 3.07 -8.62
CA LEU A 131 6.82 4.25 -8.82
C LEU A 131 7.58 5.58 -8.87
N GLY A 132 8.91 5.57 -8.97
CA GLY A 132 9.78 6.75 -8.96
C GLY A 132 10.54 6.93 -7.65
N ASP A 133 11.38 7.96 -7.61
CA ASP A 133 12.17 8.33 -6.44
C ASP A 133 11.24 8.67 -5.27
N ARG A 134 11.58 8.11 -4.11
CA ARG A 134 10.87 8.38 -2.87
C ARG A 134 11.89 8.73 -1.81
N PRO A 135 12.38 9.97 -1.80
CA PRO A 135 13.38 10.41 -0.86
C PRO A 135 12.84 10.32 0.58
N ILE A 136 13.73 10.07 1.52
CA ILE A 136 13.43 10.06 2.96
C ILE A 136 13.87 11.36 3.64
N ASP A 137 14.19 12.40 2.87
CA ASP A 137 14.65 13.70 3.31
C ASP A 137 13.72 14.34 4.34
N GLN A 138 12.40 14.29 4.11
CA GLN A 138 11.41 14.84 5.03
C GLN A 138 11.34 14.04 6.35
N HIS A 139 11.61 12.73 6.32
CA HIS A 139 11.73 11.92 7.53
C HIS A 139 12.95 12.35 8.36
N LEU A 140 14.11 12.45 7.70
CA LEU A 140 15.36 12.87 8.37
C LEU A 140 15.27 14.32 8.87
N LYS A 141 14.62 15.21 8.12
CA LYS A 141 14.34 16.58 8.55
C LYS A 141 13.51 16.61 9.84
N ALA A 142 12.45 15.80 9.91
CA ALA A 142 11.63 15.71 11.11
C ALA A 142 12.41 15.19 12.33
N PHE A 143 13.23 14.15 12.15
CA PHE A 143 14.08 13.62 13.22
C PHE A 143 15.14 14.63 13.66
N SER A 144 15.77 15.33 12.72
CA SER A 144 16.75 16.40 13.04
C SER A 144 16.11 17.56 13.81
N ALA A 145 14.87 17.93 13.48
CA ALA A 145 14.13 18.95 14.23
C ALA A 145 13.88 18.54 15.69
N LEU A 146 13.70 17.25 15.96
CA LEU A 146 13.57 16.68 17.31
C LEU A 146 14.91 16.54 18.04
N GLY A 147 16.05 16.91 17.40
CA GLY A 147 17.39 16.87 17.98
C GLY A 147 18.18 15.61 17.67
N ALA A 148 17.74 14.77 16.72
CA ALA A 148 18.49 13.59 16.33
C ALA A 148 19.53 13.90 15.23
N ALA A 149 20.69 13.26 15.32
CA ALA A 149 21.69 13.19 14.25
C ALA A 149 21.30 12.05 13.28
N CYS A 150 21.28 12.36 11.99
CA CYS A 150 20.90 11.42 10.94
C CYS A 150 22.06 11.22 9.97
N SER A 151 22.33 9.97 9.59
CA SER A 151 23.32 9.64 8.57
C SER A 151 22.81 8.50 7.70
N ILE A 152 23.31 8.43 6.47
CA ILE A 152 23.08 7.31 5.56
C ILE A 152 24.45 6.78 5.19
N ASP A 153 24.72 5.54 5.56
CA ASP A 153 25.99 4.87 5.30
C ASP A 153 25.76 3.43 4.82
N HIS A 154 26.40 3.07 3.71
CA HIS A 154 26.31 1.72 3.10
C HIS A 154 24.86 1.21 2.94
N GLY A 155 23.92 2.09 2.58
CA GLY A 155 22.51 1.74 2.40
C GLY A 155 21.73 1.54 3.69
N MET A 156 22.31 1.92 4.85
CA MET A 156 21.65 1.96 6.15
C MET A 156 21.36 3.40 6.54
N VAL A 157 20.19 3.63 7.11
CA VAL A 157 19.80 4.88 7.74
C VAL A 157 20.07 4.73 9.24
N ASP A 158 20.95 5.53 9.77
CA ASP A 158 21.29 5.62 11.19
C ASP A 158 20.76 6.93 11.76
N VAL A 159 19.98 6.84 12.84
CA VAL A 159 19.41 7.99 13.54
C VAL A 159 19.72 7.85 15.03
N THR A 160 20.33 8.87 15.63
CA THR A 160 20.70 8.85 17.05
C THR A 160 20.44 10.19 17.72
N ALA A 161 20.02 10.17 18.97
CA ALA A 161 19.85 11.36 19.81
C ALA A 161 20.28 11.07 21.25
N ASP A 162 20.79 12.07 21.94
CA ASP A 162 20.98 11.99 23.40
C ASP A 162 19.62 12.04 24.11
N SER A 163 18.74 12.89 23.62
CA SER A 163 17.33 12.99 24.02
C SER A 163 16.54 13.65 22.91
N LEU A 164 15.28 13.22 22.72
CA LEU A 164 14.36 13.90 21.81
C LEU A 164 13.68 15.06 22.53
N ASN A 165 13.60 16.21 21.86
CA ASN A 165 12.98 17.41 22.39
C ASN A 165 11.90 17.90 21.43
N GLY A 166 10.75 18.31 21.99
CA GLY A 166 9.66 18.88 21.22
C GLY A 166 10.10 20.12 20.44
N SER A 167 9.64 20.20 19.20
CA SER A 167 10.04 21.24 18.24
C SER A 167 8.94 21.51 17.23
N GLN A 168 9.06 22.64 16.54
CA GLN A 168 8.26 22.92 15.33
C GLN A 168 8.89 22.21 14.13
N ILE A 169 8.11 21.36 13.49
CA ILE A 169 8.52 20.52 12.36
C ILE A 169 7.68 20.94 11.15
N TYR A 170 8.27 21.69 10.23
CA TYR A 170 7.63 22.04 8.97
C TYR A 170 8.05 21.07 7.86
N LEU A 171 7.07 20.36 7.25
CA LEU A 171 7.31 19.50 6.10
C LEU A 171 7.22 20.32 4.80
N ASP A 172 8.27 20.28 3.97
CA ASP A 172 8.31 21.07 2.73
C ASP A 172 7.27 20.60 1.71
N VAL A 173 6.93 19.31 1.79
CA VAL A 173 5.86 18.67 1.01
C VAL A 173 4.99 17.81 1.93
N VAL A 174 3.71 17.71 1.62
CA VAL A 174 2.81 16.79 2.32
C VAL A 174 3.30 15.36 2.10
N SER A 175 3.72 14.71 3.17
CA SER A 175 4.27 13.35 3.15
C SER A 175 3.66 12.50 4.26
N VAL A 176 2.91 11.49 3.86
CA VAL A 176 2.32 10.49 4.78
C VAL A 176 3.43 9.84 5.62
N GLY A 177 4.48 9.35 4.96
CA GLY A 177 5.56 8.65 5.64
C GLY A 177 6.29 9.51 6.66
N ALA A 178 6.64 10.76 6.29
CA ALA A 178 7.31 11.69 7.19
C ALA A 178 6.40 12.10 8.37
N THR A 179 5.11 12.33 8.10
CA THR A 179 4.12 12.66 9.15
C THR A 179 4.04 11.53 10.18
N MET A 180 3.87 10.26 9.74
CA MET A 180 3.80 9.10 10.64
C MET A 180 5.10 8.93 11.44
N ASN A 181 6.26 9.02 10.79
CA ASN A 181 7.54 8.89 11.47
C ASN A 181 7.79 10.03 12.48
N ALA A 182 7.43 11.25 12.13
CA ALA A 182 7.49 12.38 13.05
C ALA A 182 6.58 12.15 14.27
N MET A 183 5.37 11.66 14.09
CA MET A 183 4.44 11.31 15.17
C MET A 183 5.03 10.24 16.08
N LEU A 184 5.54 9.14 15.52
CA LEU A 184 6.11 8.01 16.26
C LEU A 184 7.30 8.43 17.13
N ALA A 185 8.15 9.34 16.65
CA ALA A 185 9.27 9.85 17.43
C ALA A 185 8.83 10.91 18.46
N ALA A 186 7.92 11.82 18.05
CA ALA A 186 7.51 12.97 18.87
C ALA A 186 6.71 12.58 20.12
N VAL A 187 6.00 11.43 20.14
CA VAL A 187 5.23 10.98 21.32
C VAL A 187 6.12 10.72 22.55
N LYS A 188 7.42 10.55 22.34
CA LYS A 188 8.42 10.37 23.43
C LYS A 188 9.36 11.58 23.58
N ALA A 189 9.22 12.63 22.75
CA ALA A 189 10.05 13.83 22.84
C ALA A 189 9.63 14.71 24.00
N LYS A 190 10.59 15.29 24.74
CA LYS A 190 10.30 16.16 25.88
C LYS A 190 9.65 17.46 25.44
N GLY A 191 8.49 17.78 25.96
CA GLY A 191 7.76 19.02 25.66
C GLY A 191 6.74 18.89 24.53
N LEU A 192 6.49 19.97 23.80
CA LEU A 192 5.50 20.07 22.73
C LEU A 192 6.16 20.03 21.36
N SER A 193 5.74 19.11 20.52
CA SER A 193 6.06 19.07 19.09
C SER A 193 4.86 19.55 18.27
N ILE A 194 5.14 20.31 17.20
CA ILE A 194 4.11 20.79 16.26
C ILE A 194 4.56 20.40 14.86
N ILE A 195 3.79 19.53 14.20
CA ILE A 195 4.04 19.13 12.81
C ILE A 195 3.13 19.98 11.94
N GLU A 196 3.72 20.78 11.05
CA GLU A 196 3.03 21.63 10.09
C GLU A 196 3.15 21.09 8.68
N ASN A 197 2.16 21.37 7.83
CA ASN A 197 1.97 20.78 6.52
C ASN A 197 1.88 19.24 6.58
N ALA A 198 1.26 18.73 7.62
CA ALA A 198 1.08 17.30 7.87
C ALA A 198 0.13 16.66 6.85
N ALA A 199 0.33 15.38 6.60
CA ALA A 199 -0.61 14.57 5.85
C ALA A 199 -1.92 14.37 6.64
N LYS A 200 -3.06 14.26 5.93
CA LYS A 200 -4.42 14.26 6.51
C LYS A 200 -5.14 12.95 6.30
N GLU A 201 -4.52 11.98 5.66
CA GLU A 201 -5.11 10.70 5.29
C GLU A 201 -5.70 9.96 6.50
N PRO A 202 -6.78 9.18 6.32
CA PRO A 202 -7.46 8.46 7.41
C PRO A 202 -6.52 7.63 8.27
N HIS A 203 -5.49 7.01 7.70
CA HIS A 203 -4.52 6.21 8.44
C HIS A 203 -3.52 7.05 9.28
N ILE A 204 -3.41 8.37 9.05
CA ILE A 204 -2.73 9.30 9.99
C ILE A 204 -3.58 9.49 11.25
N VAL A 205 -4.89 9.66 11.07
CA VAL A 205 -5.84 9.77 12.19
C VAL A 205 -5.88 8.47 12.98
N ASP A 206 -5.86 7.33 12.28
CA ASP A 206 -5.87 6.01 12.89
C ASP A 206 -4.62 5.75 13.75
N LEU A 207 -3.42 6.11 13.24
CA LEU A 207 -2.20 6.05 14.02
C LEU A 207 -2.26 6.95 15.26
N ALA A 208 -2.79 8.18 15.13
CA ALA A 208 -2.95 9.09 16.27
C ALA A 208 -3.91 8.50 17.31
N ASN A 209 -5.03 7.93 16.88
CA ASN A 209 -6.00 7.28 17.77
C ASN A 209 -5.39 6.07 18.48
N PHE A 210 -4.63 5.23 17.77
CA PHE A 210 -3.91 4.12 18.38
C PHE A 210 -2.92 4.61 19.45
N LEU A 211 -2.07 5.59 19.14
CA LEU A 211 -1.13 6.15 20.09
C LEU A 211 -1.82 6.80 21.29
N ASN A 212 -2.92 7.53 21.07
CA ASN A 212 -3.72 8.14 22.14
C ASN A 212 -4.38 7.06 23.03
N SER A 213 -4.80 5.91 22.45
CA SER A 213 -5.33 4.80 23.26
C SER A 213 -4.26 4.16 24.15
N MET A 214 -2.98 4.31 23.80
CA MET A 214 -1.83 3.91 24.63
C MET A 214 -1.46 4.97 25.67
N GLY A 215 -2.07 6.14 25.64
CA GLY A 215 -1.82 7.25 26.59
C GLY A 215 -0.97 8.39 26.03
N ALA A 216 -0.79 8.50 24.73
CA ALA A 216 -0.20 9.67 24.08
C ALA A 216 -1.14 10.89 24.17
N ASP A 217 -0.61 12.09 23.94
CA ASP A 217 -1.35 13.34 23.86
C ASP A 217 -1.14 13.97 22.47
N ILE A 218 -1.97 13.52 21.51
CA ILE A 218 -1.93 13.94 20.10
C ILE A 218 -3.23 14.62 19.74
N MET A 219 -3.18 15.82 19.21
CA MET A 219 -4.31 16.62 18.74
C MET A 219 -4.07 17.09 17.31
N GLY A 220 -5.17 17.29 16.55
CA GLY A 220 -5.15 17.86 15.20
C GLY A 220 -4.82 16.87 14.09
N ALA A 221 -4.73 15.55 14.36
CA ALA A 221 -4.62 14.54 13.30
C ALA A 221 -5.82 14.64 12.34
N GLY A 222 -5.56 14.55 11.02
CA GLY A 222 -6.54 14.83 9.96
C GLY A 222 -6.60 16.30 9.54
N THR A 223 -5.84 17.18 10.18
CA THR A 223 -5.60 18.56 9.74
C THR A 223 -4.15 18.74 9.27
N ASP A 224 -3.80 19.92 8.77
CA ASP A 224 -2.43 20.26 8.35
C ASP A 224 -1.49 20.57 9.51
N VAL A 225 -2.02 20.63 10.75
CA VAL A 225 -1.22 20.89 11.97
C VAL A 225 -1.52 19.83 13.02
N ILE A 226 -0.51 19.04 13.38
CA ILE A 226 -0.60 18.04 14.44
C ILE A 226 0.24 18.49 15.63
N LYS A 227 -0.35 18.53 16.82
CA LYS A 227 0.31 18.88 18.07
C LYS A 227 0.47 17.63 18.93
N ILE A 228 1.67 17.39 19.43
CA ILE A 228 2.03 16.21 20.20
C ILE A 228 2.77 16.64 21.45
N ARG A 229 2.21 16.37 22.61
CA ARG A 229 2.92 16.51 23.89
C ARG A 229 3.54 15.16 24.24
N GLY A 230 4.84 15.12 24.34
CA GLY A 230 5.56 13.89 24.68
C GLY A 230 5.21 13.38 26.07
N VAL A 231 5.20 12.06 26.21
CA VAL A 231 4.87 11.34 27.45
C VAL A 231 6.01 10.40 27.86
N ASP A 232 6.14 10.15 29.17
CA ASP A 232 7.21 9.30 29.69
C ASP A 232 6.98 7.81 29.41
N CYS A 233 5.72 7.35 29.42
CA CYS A 233 5.36 5.95 29.17
C CYS A 233 4.10 5.84 28.31
N LEU A 234 4.01 4.75 27.57
CA LEU A 234 2.84 4.34 26.80
C LEU A 234 2.45 2.93 27.23
N LYS A 235 1.16 2.71 27.47
CA LYS A 235 0.60 1.45 27.98
C LYS A 235 0.15 0.56 26.82
N GLY A 236 -0.02 -0.73 27.12
CA GLY A 236 -0.70 -1.65 26.20
C GLY A 236 -2.17 -1.28 25.99
N THR A 237 -2.71 -1.63 24.83
CA THR A 237 -4.10 -1.37 24.46
C THR A 237 -4.65 -2.46 23.56
N THR A 238 -5.98 -2.56 23.49
CA THR A 238 -6.67 -3.29 22.42
C THR A 238 -7.18 -2.27 21.40
N TYR A 239 -6.84 -2.47 20.14
CA TYR A 239 -7.15 -1.52 19.09
C TYR A 239 -7.54 -2.22 17.79
N SER A 240 -8.62 -1.77 17.17
CA SER A 240 -9.06 -2.27 15.87
C SER A 240 -8.64 -1.30 14.76
N VAL A 241 -7.88 -1.81 13.77
CA VAL A 241 -7.44 -1.06 12.58
C VAL A 241 -8.65 -0.66 11.74
N ILE A 242 -8.69 0.58 11.25
CA ILE A 242 -9.78 1.02 10.37
C ILE A 242 -9.87 0.18 9.09
N PRO A 243 -11.06 0.04 8.47
CA PRO A 243 -11.22 -0.67 7.20
C PRO A 243 -10.52 0.07 6.04
N ASP A 244 -10.08 -0.70 5.02
CA ASP A 244 -9.29 -0.19 3.89
C ASP A 244 -10.18 0.49 2.84
N GLN A 245 -10.12 1.81 2.77
CA GLN A 245 -10.83 2.61 1.77
C GLN A 245 -10.42 2.30 0.32
N ILE A 246 -9.18 1.85 0.10
CA ILE A 246 -8.69 1.54 -1.25
C ILE A 246 -9.17 0.15 -1.69
N GLU A 247 -9.22 -0.82 -0.77
CA GLU A 247 -9.86 -2.10 -1.03
C GLU A 247 -11.35 -1.90 -1.34
N ALA A 248 -12.07 -1.13 -0.52
CA ALA A 248 -13.47 -0.78 -0.76
C ALA A 248 -13.67 -0.16 -2.14
N GLY A 249 -12.93 0.91 -2.45
CA GLY A 249 -12.99 1.57 -3.75
C GLY A 249 -12.65 0.63 -4.92
N THR A 250 -11.74 -0.32 -4.73
CA THR A 250 -11.40 -1.33 -5.75
C THR A 250 -12.58 -2.24 -6.05
N PHE A 251 -13.34 -2.73 -5.05
CA PHE A 251 -14.55 -3.51 -5.25
C PHE A 251 -15.68 -2.68 -5.87
N MET A 252 -15.83 -1.41 -5.47
CA MET A 252 -16.79 -0.49 -6.08
C MET A 252 -16.52 -0.31 -7.58
N VAL A 253 -15.26 -0.10 -7.96
CA VAL A 253 -14.84 0.03 -9.37
C VAL A 253 -15.03 -1.30 -10.12
N ALA A 254 -14.75 -2.46 -9.48
CA ALA A 254 -14.97 -3.78 -10.09
C ALA A 254 -16.45 -4.02 -10.39
N ALA A 255 -17.34 -3.66 -9.48
CA ALA A 255 -18.78 -3.71 -9.70
C ALA A 255 -19.20 -2.80 -10.87
N ALA A 256 -18.73 -1.55 -10.87
CA ALA A 256 -19.03 -0.61 -11.95
C ALA A 256 -18.53 -1.12 -13.32
N ALA A 257 -17.31 -1.66 -13.39
CA ALA A 257 -16.71 -2.15 -14.63
C ALA A 257 -17.41 -3.39 -15.20
N THR A 258 -18.08 -4.18 -14.35
CA THR A 258 -18.79 -5.40 -14.76
C THR A 258 -20.31 -5.19 -14.92
N GLY A 259 -20.82 -3.96 -14.71
CA GLY A 259 -22.27 -3.70 -14.66
C GLY A 259 -22.97 -4.47 -13.54
N GLY A 260 -22.26 -4.66 -12.42
CA GLY A 260 -22.71 -5.42 -11.25
C GLY A 260 -23.56 -4.63 -10.28
N ASP A 261 -23.98 -5.30 -9.21
CA ASP A 261 -24.75 -4.75 -8.08
C ASP A 261 -24.22 -5.41 -6.79
N ILE A 262 -23.46 -4.67 -5.98
CA ILE A 262 -22.83 -5.19 -4.77
C ILE A 262 -23.04 -4.28 -3.57
N LEU A 263 -23.07 -4.88 -2.39
CA LEU A 263 -23.01 -4.19 -1.10
C LEU A 263 -21.61 -4.36 -0.51
N VAL A 264 -20.90 -3.24 -0.34
CA VAL A 264 -19.58 -3.18 0.28
C VAL A 264 -19.77 -2.83 1.77
N LYS A 265 -19.37 -3.75 2.66
CA LYS A 265 -19.62 -3.69 4.10
C LYS A 265 -18.32 -3.49 4.89
N ASN A 266 -18.45 -3.11 6.16
CA ASN A 266 -17.33 -2.79 7.04
C ASN A 266 -16.48 -1.68 6.44
N ILE A 267 -17.08 -0.51 6.24
CA ILE A 267 -16.41 0.68 5.71
C ILE A 267 -16.72 1.90 6.57
N ILE A 268 -15.96 2.95 6.35
CA ILE A 268 -16.28 4.31 6.84
C ILE A 268 -16.62 5.15 5.62
N PRO A 269 -17.92 5.42 5.32
CA PRO A 269 -18.34 6.05 4.07
C PRO A 269 -17.63 7.39 3.83
N LYS A 270 -17.40 8.17 4.86
CA LYS A 270 -16.69 9.45 4.79
C LYS A 270 -15.27 9.33 4.19
N HIS A 271 -14.60 8.20 4.36
CA HIS A 271 -13.30 7.96 3.75
C HIS A 271 -13.38 7.70 2.24
N LEU A 272 -14.56 7.38 1.73
CA LEU A 272 -14.83 7.05 0.33
C LEU A 272 -15.35 8.22 -0.49
N GLU A 273 -15.72 9.36 0.13
CA GLU A 273 -16.32 10.51 -0.56
C GLU A 273 -15.60 10.93 -1.87
N PRO A 274 -14.25 10.98 -1.95
CA PRO A 274 -13.60 11.32 -3.22
C PRO A 274 -13.83 10.27 -4.32
N ILE A 275 -14.05 9.01 -3.93
CA ILE A 275 -14.25 7.88 -4.84
C ILE A 275 -15.72 7.83 -5.27
N THR A 276 -16.66 7.85 -4.32
CA THR A 276 -18.11 7.82 -4.57
C THR A 276 -18.53 8.96 -5.46
N ASN A 277 -18.08 10.20 -5.17
CA ASN A 277 -18.32 11.37 -6.01
C ASN A 277 -17.86 11.23 -7.46
N LYS A 278 -16.77 10.48 -7.72
CA LYS A 278 -16.30 10.25 -9.09
C LYS A 278 -17.09 9.14 -9.77
N LEU A 279 -17.46 8.09 -9.06
CA LEU A 279 -18.30 7.02 -9.56
C LEU A 279 -19.69 7.53 -9.98
N GLU A 280 -20.33 8.36 -9.14
CA GLU A 280 -21.61 9.02 -9.48
C GLU A 280 -21.52 9.86 -10.76
N LYS A 281 -20.41 10.64 -10.93
CA LYS A 281 -20.17 11.43 -12.16
C LYS A 281 -19.97 10.57 -13.41
N ILE A 282 -19.56 9.33 -13.25
CA ILE A 282 -19.39 8.35 -14.34
C ILE A 282 -20.75 7.68 -14.68
N GLY A 283 -21.78 7.85 -13.86
CA GLY A 283 -23.10 7.25 -14.05
C GLY A 283 -23.32 5.96 -13.23
N VAL A 284 -22.49 5.73 -12.21
CA VAL A 284 -22.68 4.67 -11.24
C VAL A 284 -23.64 5.12 -10.15
N ASN A 285 -24.60 4.29 -9.79
CA ASN A 285 -25.48 4.55 -8.65
C ASN A 285 -24.76 4.18 -7.35
N VAL A 286 -24.88 5.04 -6.35
CA VAL A 286 -24.27 4.90 -5.04
C VAL A 286 -25.32 5.16 -3.97
N GLU A 287 -25.50 4.21 -3.05
CA GLU A 287 -26.38 4.34 -1.88
C GLU A 287 -25.56 4.08 -0.62
N GLU A 288 -25.41 5.11 0.22
CA GLU A 288 -24.61 5.05 1.45
C GLU A 288 -25.47 4.70 2.65
N PHE A 289 -24.95 3.82 3.53
CA PHE A 289 -25.49 3.47 4.84
C PHE A 289 -24.44 3.79 5.92
N ASP A 290 -24.72 3.48 7.17
CA ASP A 290 -23.85 3.83 8.31
C ASP A 290 -22.44 3.23 8.19
N ASP A 291 -22.33 1.95 7.76
CA ASP A 291 -21.08 1.19 7.65
C ASP A 291 -20.92 0.42 6.33
N SER A 292 -21.75 0.76 5.35
CA SER A 292 -21.78 0.07 4.07
C SER A 292 -22.19 1.00 2.92
N VAL A 293 -21.91 0.59 1.69
CA VAL A 293 -22.31 1.29 0.47
C VAL A 293 -22.73 0.28 -0.58
N ARG A 294 -23.90 0.50 -1.21
CA ARG A 294 -24.34 -0.26 -2.38
C ARG A 294 -23.93 0.45 -3.66
N ILE A 295 -23.45 -0.31 -4.61
CA ILE A 295 -23.01 0.17 -5.93
C ILE A 295 -23.71 -0.64 -7.00
N TRP A 296 -24.37 0.03 -7.97
CA TRP A 296 -24.94 -0.65 -9.14
C TRP A 296 -24.94 0.26 -10.38
N VAL A 297 -25.07 -0.35 -11.55
CA VAL A 297 -25.05 0.36 -12.83
C VAL A 297 -26.28 -0.01 -13.66
N ASP A 298 -27.09 1.00 -14.01
CA ASP A 298 -28.31 0.83 -14.83
C ASP A 298 -28.17 1.35 -16.27
N GLY A 299 -27.15 2.17 -16.53
CA GLY A 299 -26.95 2.85 -17.81
C GLY A 299 -25.52 2.81 -18.32
N PRO A 300 -25.23 3.51 -19.41
CA PRO A 300 -23.87 3.62 -19.91
C PRO A 300 -23.00 4.44 -18.97
N LEU A 301 -21.74 4.02 -18.84
CA LEU A 301 -20.72 4.82 -18.15
C LEU A 301 -20.28 6.00 -19.03
N VAL A 302 -20.13 7.16 -18.42
CA VAL A 302 -19.76 8.39 -19.13
C VAL A 302 -18.40 8.93 -18.67
N LYS A 303 -17.74 9.67 -19.52
CA LYS A 303 -16.44 10.28 -19.27
C LYS A 303 -16.42 11.17 -18.02
N THR A 304 -15.27 11.21 -17.35
CA THR A 304 -14.97 12.21 -16.31
C THR A 304 -13.48 12.49 -16.23
N ASN A 305 -13.11 13.67 -15.73
CA ASN A 305 -11.72 13.99 -15.46
C ASN A 305 -11.35 13.75 -13.99
N ILE A 306 -10.17 13.20 -13.76
CA ILE A 306 -9.65 12.89 -12.44
C ILE A 306 -8.31 13.59 -12.26
N LYS A 307 -8.11 14.21 -11.09
CA LYS A 307 -6.81 14.70 -10.64
C LYS A 307 -6.51 14.08 -9.30
N THR A 308 -5.42 13.32 -9.20
CA THR A 308 -4.98 12.78 -7.91
C THR A 308 -4.36 13.88 -7.07
N MET A 309 -4.65 13.86 -5.78
CA MET A 309 -4.17 14.85 -4.81
C MET A 309 -4.06 14.20 -3.42
N PRO A 310 -3.24 14.76 -2.51
CA PRO A 310 -3.29 14.39 -1.09
C PRO A 310 -4.71 14.50 -0.53
N HIS A 311 -5.02 13.71 0.49
CA HIS A 311 -6.35 13.72 1.13
C HIS A 311 -6.72 15.13 1.63
N PRO A 312 -8.00 15.58 1.42
CA PRO A 312 -9.17 14.85 0.98
C PRO A 312 -9.39 14.81 -0.55
N GLY A 313 -8.36 15.02 -1.36
CA GLY A 313 -8.45 14.87 -2.81
C GLY A 313 -8.56 13.40 -3.24
N PHE A 314 -8.70 13.18 -4.56
CA PHE A 314 -8.81 11.83 -5.12
C PHE A 314 -7.49 11.05 -4.90
N PRO A 315 -7.53 9.86 -4.24
CA PRO A 315 -6.32 9.14 -3.86
C PRO A 315 -5.58 8.56 -5.09
N THR A 316 -4.27 8.75 -5.14
CA THR A 316 -3.41 8.17 -6.18
C THR A 316 -3.48 6.63 -6.20
N ASP A 317 -3.80 5.99 -5.07
CA ASP A 317 -3.96 4.54 -4.96
C ASP A 317 -5.20 4.00 -5.68
N MET A 318 -6.15 4.87 -6.06
CA MET A 318 -7.31 4.52 -6.89
C MET A 318 -7.15 4.89 -8.36
N GLN A 319 -6.05 5.55 -8.73
CA GLN A 319 -5.83 6.04 -10.08
C GLN A 319 -5.82 4.93 -11.14
N PRO A 320 -5.11 3.77 -10.96
CA PRO A 320 -5.10 2.70 -11.95
C PRO A 320 -6.48 2.03 -12.15
N GLN A 321 -7.22 1.79 -11.05
CA GLN A 321 -8.56 1.19 -11.10
C GLN A 321 -9.54 2.10 -11.86
N MET A 322 -9.50 3.41 -11.58
CA MET A 322 -10.35 4.37 -12.28
C MET A 322 -9.95 4.54 -13.74
N ALA A 323 -8.66 4.49 -14.07
CA ALA A 323 -8.22 4.48 -15.46
C ALA A 323 -8.83 3.30 -16.23
N THR A 324 -8.83 2.11 -15.62
CA THR A 324 -9.47 0.93 -16.19
C THR A 324 -10.98 1.16 -16.41
N LEU A 325 -11.70 1.71 -15.43
CA LEU A 325 -13.13 1.99 -15.57
C LEU A 325 -13.40 2.98 -16.71
N LEU A 326 -12.56 4.01 -16.85
CA LEU A 326 -12.71 5.03 -17.87
C LEU A 326 -12.45 4.50 -19.31
N THR A 327 -11.73 3.38 -19.47
CA THR A 327 -11.62 2.73 -20.80
C THR A 327 -12.96 2.14 -21.28
N LEU A 328 -13.89 1.89 -20.36
CA LEU A 328 -15.22 1.35 -20.62
C LEU A 328 -16.29 2.44 -20.74
N ALA A 329 -15.96 3.68 -20.37
CA ALA A 329 -16.88 4.82 -20.40
C ALA A 329 -16.96 5.45 -21.79
N GLU A 330 -18.10 6.06 -22.12
CA GLU A 330 -18.27 6.79 -23.40
C GLU A 330 -17.55 8.14 -23.39
N GLY A 331 -16.72 8.39 -24.41
CA GLY A 331 -16.02 9.65 -24.66
C GLY A 331 -14.62 9.72 -24.04
N THR A 332 -13.99 10.90 -24.14
CA THR A 332 -12.60 11.16 -23.74
C THR A 332 -12.50 11.60 -22.30
N SER A 333 -11.70 10.91 -21.50
CA SER A 333 -11.40 11.24 -20.10
C SER A 333 -9.94 11.64 -19.92
N ILE A 334 -9.65 12.49 -18.94
CA ILE A 334 -8.30 12.92 -18.62
C ILE A 334 -7.99 12.58 -17.16
N ILE A 335 -6.87 11.89 -16.93
CA ILE A 335 -6.31 11.68 -15.59
C ILE A 335 -5.02 12.47 -15.44
N THR A 336 -4.96 13.37 -14.45
CA THR A 336 -3.75 14.08 -14.05
C THR A 336 -3.22 13.50 -12.75
N GLU A 337 -2.02 12.93 -12.77
CA GLU A 337 -1.35 12.40 -11.58
C GLU A 337 -0.61 13.53 -10.84
N GLY A 338 -1.05 13.85 -9.63
CA GLY A 338 -0.49 14.94 -8.84
C GLY A 338 0.53 14.52 -7.79
N VAL A 339 0.70 13.20 -7.55
CA VAL A 339 1.51 12.68 -6.44
C VAL A 339 2.78 11.99 -6.92
N TRP A 340 2.66 11.04 -7.87
CA TRP A 340 3.79 10.23 -8.34
C TRP A 340 4.18 10.53 -9.78
N GLU A 341 5.48 10.35 -10.09
CA GLU A 341 5.98 10.63 -11.44
C GLU A 341 5.78 9.47 -12.41
N GLN A 342 5.90 8.23 -11.93
CA GLN A 342 5.85 7.03 -12.77
C GLN A 342 4.63 6.16 -12.48
N ARG A 343 3.45 6.78 -12.26
CA ARG A 343 2.23 6.05 -11.91
C ARG A 343 1.59 5.31 -13.07
N PHE A 344 1.83 5.71 -14.31
CA PHE A 344 1.17 5.17 -15.49
C PHE A 344 1.82 3.93 -16.12
N ARG A 345 2.75 3.28 -15.46
CA ARG A 345 3.46 2.10 -16.00
C ARG A 345 2.55 0.93 -16.40
N TYR A 346 1.38 0.80 -15.80
CA TYR A 346 0.39 -0.23 -16.13
C TYR A 346 -0.35 0.03 -17.45
N VAL A 347 -0.25 1.20 -18.03
CA VAL A 347 -0.98 1.59 -19.25
C VAL A 347 -0.62 0.68 -20.43
N ASP A 348 0.64 0.28 -20.55
CA ASP A 348 1.06 -0.62 -21.63
C ASP A 348 0.38 -1.99 -21.53
N GLU A 349 0.09 -2.45 -20.31
CA GLU A 349 -0.65 -3.70 -20.09
C GLU A 349 -2.15 -3.53 -20.44
N LEU A 350 -2.77 -2.39 -20.13
CA LEU A 350 -4.14 -2.09 -20.56
C LEU A 350 -4.25 -1.95 -22.09
N ARG A 351 -3.24 -1.37 -22.74
CA ARG A 351 -3.17 -1.29 -24.22
C ARG A 351 -3.13 -2.67 -24.86
N ARG A 352 -2.45 -3.67 -24.25
CA ARG A 352 -2.47 -5.07 -24.70
C ARG A 352 -3.88 -5.66 -24.65
N MET A 353 -4.74 -5.16 -23.75
CA MET A 353 -6.14 -5.54 -23.63
C MET A 353 -7.07 -4.73 -24.53
N GLY A 354 -6.53 -3.84 -25.40
CA GLY A 354 -7.27 -3.03 -26.34
C GLY A 354 -7.72 -1.66 -25.83
N ALA A 355 -7.21 -1.18 -24.70
CA ALA A 355 -7.47 0.17 -24.22
C ALA A 355 -6.77 1.22 -25.10
N ASP A 356 -7.46 2.31 -25.40
CA ASP A 356 -6.91 3.49 -26.07
C ASP A 356 -6.55 4.54 -25.03
N ILE A 357 -5.28 4.57 -24.63
CA ILE A 357 -4.75 5.49 -23.62
C ILE A 357 -3.45 6.09 -24.16
N SER A 358 -3.32 7.39 -24.14
CA SER A 358 -2.07 8.09 -24.39
C SER A 358 -1.58 8.78 -23.11
N VAL A 359 -0.26 8.73 -22.87
CA VAL A 359 0.36 9.29 -21.66
C VAL A 359 1.43 10.29 -22.07
N ASP A 360 1.36 11.48 -21.49
CA ASP A 360 2.40 12.50 -21.57
C ASP A 360 2.74 13.01 -20.17
N GLY A 361 3.92 12.65 -19.67
CA GLY A 361 4.37 12.96 -18.32
C GLY A 361 3.40 12.47 -17.24
N LYS A 362 2.73 13.41 -16.57
CA LYS A 362 1.76 13.17 -15.50
C LYS A 362 0.30 13.18 -15.96
N VAL A 363 0.05 13.17 -17.26
CA VAL A 363 -1.30 13.25 -17.84
C VAL A 363 -1.55 12.02 -18.71
N ALA A 364 -2.67 11.35 -18.47
CA ALA A 364 -3.20 10.32 -19.36
C ALA A 364 -4.51 10.79 -19.98
N VAL A 365 -4.61 10.65 -21.31
CA VAL A 365 -5.84 10.82 -22.07
C VAL A 365 -6.37 9.44 -22.42
N ILE A 366 -7.60 9.15 -22.06
CA ILE A 366 -8.27 7.86 -22.20
C ILE A 366 -9.46 8.02 -23.12
N GLU A 367 -9.42 7.39 -24.29
CA GLU A 367 -10.58 7.27 -25.17
C GLU A 367 -11.35 6.00 -24.78
N GLY A 368 -12.60 6.18 -24.40
CA GLY A 368 -13.44 5.04 -24.00
C GLY A 368 -13.79 4.17 -25.20
N THR A 369 -13.33 2.93 -25.20
CA THR A 369 -13.60 1.94 -26.25
C THR A 369 -14.88 1.13 -25.98
N GLY A 370 -15.39 1.19 -24.73
CA GLY A 370 -16.55 0.43 -24.28
C GLY A 370 -16.30 -1.06 -24.11
N HIS A 371 -15.13 -1.58 -24.46
CA HIS A 371 -14.81 -3.00 -24.35
C HIS A 371 -13.31 -3.24 -24.23
N LEU A 372 -12.96 -4.32 -23.56
CA LEU A 372 -11.59 -4.83 -23.45
C LEU A 372 -11.54 -6.29 -23.89
N GLN A 373 -10.36 -6.76 -24.28
CA GLN A 373 -10.09 -8.16 -24.66
C GLN A 373 -9.17 -8.80 -23.63
N GLY A 374 -9.42 -10.06 -23.30
CA GLY A 374 -8.56 -10.84 -22.43
C GLY A 374 -7.16 -11.03 -23.05
N ALA A 375 -6.11 -10.83 -22.25
CA ALA A 375 -4.72 -10.99 -22.66
C ALA A 375 -3.84 -11.44 -21.49
N PRO A 376 -2.66 -12.02 -21.75
CA PRO A 376 -1.62 -12.16 -20.73
C PRO A 376 -1.03 -10.76 -20.39
N VAL A 377 -1.04 -10.40 -19.10
CA VAL A 377 -0.58 -9.10 -18.59
C VAL A 377 0.21 -9.29 -17.30
N LYS A 378 1.02 -8.29 -16.92
CA LYS A 378 1.89 -8.34 -15.75
C LYS A 378 1.57 -7.24 -14.74
N ALA A 379 1.42 -7.61 -13.48
CA ALA A 379 1.31 -6.63 -12.42
C ALA A 379 2.67 -5.95 -12.19
N CYS A 380 2.75 -4.65 -12.42
CA CYS A 380 3.97 -3.89 -12.20
C CYS A 380 4.04 -3.26 -10.79
N ASP A 381 2.92 -3.16 -10.11
CA ASP A 381 2.78 -2.74 -8.70
C ASP A 381 1.45 -3.25 -8.12
N LEU A 382 1.25 -3.01 -6.81
CA LEU A 382 0.07 -3.43 -6.06
C LEU A 382 -1.26 -2.97 -6.68
N ARG A 383 -1.39 -1.68 -7.00
CA ARG A 383 -2.65 -1.08 -7.47
C ARG A 383 -2.86 -1.31 -8.96
N ALA A 384 -1.78 -1.30 -9.72
CA ALA A 384 -1.78 -1.72 -11.11
C ALA A 384 -2.28 -3.16 -11.28
N GLY A 385 -1.80 -4.09 -10.44
CA GLY A 385 -2.25 -5.47 -10.47
C GLY A 385 -3.75 -5.61 -10.21
N ALA A 386 -4.30 -4.90 -9.22
CA ALA A 386 -5.74 -4.88 -8.96
C ALA A 386 -6.53 -4.29 -10.15
N ALA A 387 -6.02 -3.22 -10.77
CA ALA A 387 -6.63 -2.63 -11.97
C ALA A 387 -6.67 -3.62 -13.15
N LEU A 388 -5.62 -4.42 -13.34
CA LEU A 388 -5.57 -5.45 -14.39
C LEU A 388 -6.54 -6.62 -14.11
N ILE A 389 -6.77 -6.96 -12.82
CA ILE A 389 -7.83 -7.91 -12.46
C ILE A 389 -9.21 -7.34 -12.84
N ILE A 390 -9.50 -6.08 -12.50
CA ILE A 390 -10.74 -5.41 -12.88
C ILE A 390 -10.90 -5.39 -14.40
N ALA A 391 -9.84 -5.04 -15.13
CA ALA A 391 -9.85 -5.10 -16.59
C ALA A 391 -10.19 -6.50 -17.09
N GLY A 392 -9.60 -7.54 -16.51
CA GLY A 392 -9.88 -8.94 -16.84
C GLY A 392 -11.32 -9.38 -16.56
N LEU A 393 -11.94 -8.87 -15.46
CA LEU A 393 -13.34 -9.14 -15.14
C LEU A 393 -14.31 -8.53 -16.16
N ALA A 394 -13.98 -7.35 -16.69
CA ALA A 394 -14.78 -6.65 -17.69
C ALA A 394 -14.49 -7.10 -19.13
N ALA A 395 -13.33 -7.70 -19.40
CA ALA A 395 -12.88 -8.07 -20.73
C ALA A 395 -13.65 -9.24 -21.34
N ALA A 396 -13.71 -9.31 -22.65
CA ALA A 396 -14.14 -10.51 -23.35
C ALA A 396 -13.01 -11.57 -23.38
N GLY A 397 -13.29 -12.79 -22.95
CA GLY A 397 -12.32 -13.90 -22.97
C GLY A 397 -11.60 -14.12 -21.64
N VAL A 398 -10.33 -14.51 -21.71
CA VAL A 398 -9.52 -14.90 -20.54
C VAL A 398 -8.31 -13.97 -20.41
N THR A 399 -8.12 -13.44 -19.23
CA THR A 399 -6.94 -12.64 -18.85
C THR A 399 -6.09 -13.43 -17.87
N GLU A 400 -4.80 -13.50 -18.13
CA GLU A 400 -3.81 -14.06 -17.20
C GLU A 400 -3.00 -12.92 -16.59
N VAL A 401 -3.08 -12.73 -15.27
CA VAL A 401 -2.32 -11.70 -14.56
C VAL A 401 -1.14 -12.36 -13.86
N GLU A 402 0.07 -12.07 -14.34
CA GLU A 402 1.34 -12.54 -13.76
C GLU A 402 1.84 -11.59 -12.65
N ASP A 403 2.88 -12.01 -11.93
CA ASP A 403 3.55 -11.25 -10.85
C ASP A 403 2.59 -10.83 -9.71
N ILE A 404 1.65 -11.73 -9.36
CA ILE A 404 0.58 -11.47 -8.39
C ILE A 404 1.08 -11.21 -6.97
N HIS A 405 2.35 -11.52 -6.66
CA HIS A 405 2.98 -11.18 -5.38
C HIS A 405 2.89 -9.67 -5.08
N HIS A 406 2.82 -8.82 -6.12
CA HIS A 406 2.57 -7.39 -5.95
C HIS A 406 1.17 -7.12 -5.37
N ILE A 407 0.15 -7.88 -5.78
CA ILE A 407 -1.24 -7.73 -5.33
C ILE A 407 -1.39 -8.20 -3.88
N GLU A 408 -0.78 -9.33 -3.55
CA GLU A 408 -0.83 -9.95 -2.22
C GLU A 408 -0.14 -9.12 -1.12
N ARG A 409 0.60 -8.08 -1.52
CA ARG A 409 1.16 -7.11 -0.57
C ARG A 409 0.12 -6.22 0.09
N GLY A 410 -1.09 -6.13 -0.44
CA GLY A 410 -2.04 -5.16 0.09
C GLY A 410 -3.51 -5.44 -0.15
N TYR A 411 -3.86 -6.59 -0.71
CA TYR A 411 -5.24 -7.07 -0.79
C TYR A 411 -5.37 -8.40 -0.08
N ASP A 412 -6.24 -8.45 0.91
CA ASP A 412 -6.55 -9.64 1.69
C ASP A 412 -7.50 -10.56 0.91
N ASN A 413 -6.99 -11.70 0.42
CA ASN A 413 -7.76 -12.73 -0.28
C ASN A 413 -8.64 -12.19 -1.42
N LEU A 414 -8.09 -11.31 -2.27
CA LEU A 414 -8.83 -10.61 -3.33
C LEU A 414 -9.59 -11.58 -4.25
N ASP A 415 -8.96 -12.67 -4.66
CA ASP A 415 -9.55 -13.70 -5.52
C ASP A 415 -10.77 -14.36 -4.87
N ARG A 416 -10.67 -14.73 -3.58
CA ARG A 416 -11.77 -15.34 -2.83
C ARG A 416 -12.95 -14.39 -2.67
N LYS A 417 -12.68 -13.13 -2.34
CA LYS A 417 -13.72 -12.10 -2.22
C LYS A 417 -14.43 -11.86 -3.56
N LEU A 418 -13.67 -11.81 -4.67
CA LEU A 418 -14.25 -11.71 -6.01
C LEU A 418 -15.06 -12.96 -6.39
N GLN A 419 -14.61 -14.16 -6.04
CA GLN A 419 -15.37 -15.40 -6.25
C GLN A 419 -16.70 -15.39 -5.48
N LEU A 420 -16.73 -14.88 -4.25
CA LEU A 420 -17.98 -14.73 -3.48
C LEU A 420 -18.99 -13.79 -4.17
N LEU A 421 -18.49 -12.80 -4.93
CA LEU A 421 -19.30 -11.92 -5.76
C LEU A 421 -19.64 -12.50 -7.13
N GLY A 422 -19.27 -13.76 -7.41
CA GLY A 422 -19.60 -14.47 -8.65
C GLY A 422 -18.56 -14.35 -9.77
N ALA A 423 -17.40 -13.75 -9.51
CA ALA A 423 -16.31 -13.71 -10.48
C ALA A 423 -15.76 -15.11 -10.81
N ASP A 424 -15.34 -15.29 -12.06
CA ASP A 424 -14.62 -16.47 -12.50
C ASP A 424 -13.12 -16.17 -12.49
N ILE A 425 -12.53 -16.29 -11.33
CA ILE A 425 -11.11 -16.03 -11.09
C ILE A 425 -10.49 -17.19 -10.32
N VAL A 426 -9.32 -17.64 -10.72
CA VAL A 426 -8.57 -18.70 -10.03
C VAL A 426 -7.09 -18.36 -9.95
N LYS A 427 -6.49 -18.65 -8.80
CA LYS A 427 -5.05 -18.60 -8.60
C LYS A 427 -4.44 -19.92 -9.10
N LYS A 428 -3.47 -19.85 -10.02
CA LYS A 428 -2.73 -21.01 -10.54
C LYS A 428 -1.26 -20.89 -10.23
N SER A 429 -0.67 -21.97 -9.76
CA SER A 429 0.77 -22.12 -9.53
C SER A 429 1.39 -23.00 -10.61
N PHE A 430 2.59 -22.64 -11.08
CA PHE A 430 3.35 -23.45 -12.04
C PHE A 430 4.84 -23.35 -11.74
N PRO A 431 5.62 -24.40 -12.12
CA PRO A 431 7.07 -24.35 -11.95
C PRO A 431 7.65 -23.18 -12.75
N GLY A 432 8.48 -22.35 -12.12
CA GLY A 432 9.26 -21.35 -12.84
C GLY A 432 10.16 -22.04 -13.87
N ALA A 433 10.24 -21.46 -15.07
CA ALA A 433 11.19 -21.98 -16.06
C ALA A 433 12.61 -21.89 -15.45
N SER A 434 13.26 -23.02 -15.24
CA SER A 434 14.67 -23.04 -14.90
C SER A 434 15.42 -22.35 -16.04
N VAL A 435 15.83 -21.12 -15.83
CA VAL A 435 16.73 -20.43 -16.76
C VAL A 435 18.03 -21.21 -16.71
N LYS A 436 18.18 -22.20 -17.59
CA LYS A 436 19.50 -22.70 -17.93
C LYS A 436 20.27 -21.48 -18.41
N LYS A 437 21.18 -20.96 -17.57
CA LYS A 437 22.20 -20.01 -18.03
C LYS A 437 22.84 -20.63 -19.23
N ALA A 438 22.44 -20.21 -20.43
CA ALA A 438 23.21 -20.48 -21.63
C ALA A 438 24.53 -19.74 -21.41
N CYS A 439 25.53 -20.49 -20.98
CA CYS A 439 26.91 -20.03 -20.97
C CYS A 439 27.26 -19.78 -22.44
N LEU A 440 27.14 -18.55 -22.90
CA LEU A 440 27.79 -18.12 -24.12
C LEU A 440 29.29 -18.24 -23.87
N LEU A 441 29.84 -19.40 -24.23
CA LEU A 441 31.28 -19.58 -24.41
C LEU A 441 31.69 -18.61 -25.52
N TYR A 442 32.18 -17.46 -25.14
CA TYR A 442 32.96 -16.61 -26.01
C TYR A 442 34.25 -17.36 -26.29
N THR A 443 34.30 -18.06 -27.40
CA THR A 443 35.56 -18.51 -27.96
C THR A 443 36.27 -17.28 -28.50
N SER A 444 37.30 -16.82 -27.77
CA SER A 444 38.23 -15.84 -28.29
C SER A 444 38.85 -16.38 -29.60
N PRO A 445 38.98 -15.56 -30.65
CA PRO A 445 39.66 -15.99 -31.87
C PRO A 445 41.13 -16.35 -31.56
N SER A 446 41.52 -17.54 -32.00
CA SER A 446 42.89 -18.04 -31.92
C SER A 446 43.87 -17.05 -32.61
N PRO A 447 45.04 -16.76 -32.03
CA PRO A 447 46.04 -15.91 -32.66
C PRO A 447 46.86 -16.68 -33.71
N ARG A 448 46.20 -17.25 -34.70
CA ARG A 448 46.84 -17.85 -35.88
C ARG A 448 46.16 -17.36 -37.13
N ASP A 449 46.46 -16.14 -37.55
CA ASP A 449 46.34 -15.69 -38.95
C ASP A 449 47.03 -14.31 -39.08
N LYS A 450 48.30 -14.29 -38.74
CA LYS A 450 49.22 -13.26 -39.22
C LYS A 450 50.40 -13.96 -39.84
N ARG A 451 50.27 -14.40 -41.10
CA ARG A 451 51.37 -14.57 -42.06
C ARG A 451 50.81 -14.74 -43.47
N GLN A 452 51.31 -13.86 -44.34
CA GLN A 452 51.18 -13.77 -45.80
C GLN A 452 50.13 -12.77 -46.23
N SER A 453 50.45 -11.63 -46.75
CA SER A 453 51.44 -11.13 -47.70
C SER A 453 51.42 -9.60 -47.66
#